data_a955bf5ff3f7937d774a24c390ed0c93
#
_entry.id   a955bf5ff3f7937d774a24c390ed0c93
#
_cell.length_a   1.000
_cell.length_b   1.000
_cell.length_c   1.000
_cell.angle_alpha   90.00
_cell.angle_beta   90.00
_cell.angle_gamma   90.00
#
_symmetry.space_group_name_H-M   'P 1'
#
loop_
_entity.id
_entity.type
_entity.pdbx_description
1 polymer ?
#
loop_
_entity_poly.entity_id
_entity_poly.type
_entity_poly.pdbx_seq_one_letter_code
_entity_poly.pdbx_strand_id
1 'polypeptide(L)'
;MAVMLDDGKPSQRLAAYHGAKAKGGAALTIVEAARVHPTGDSGRPAIRAYDPACVLGYKKLADACQSHGCLVFGQLTHPGREMVLASDGSRPVAYAPAAVPNERFHVMPRAMPINLINEIIEGFELSASHLSQAGLDGIELVASHGYLLGQFLNPKINLRTDKFGGSFDGRLRFLRHAIQAARRGAGEEMIVGVRLSGEDKDYTENELGQMLEICSALDSESDLDYFNITVGTSAGLAGSTHIVPPMEYETGYTAPISASIKSVVTKPIFVAGRINQPQIAEEILKMGQADMCGMTRALISDPMMPRKAANGDLDDIRACVACNQACIGHMLNACSISCIQRPETGRELQYANISKTKLKKSILVAGGGPAGVKAACIAADRGHRVTLCEKSNSLGGQINLAQSLPGRAEFGGIITNLNKELTKTAVSVRFNSFVNLDLIEELAPDVVIAATGA
;
A
#
# COMPACT_ATOMS: atom_id res chain seq x y z
N MET A 1 2.45 5.08 -2.86
CA MET A 1 2.18 3.88 -3.70
C MET A 1 1.06 4.13 -4.73
N ALA A 2 0.14 5.03 -4.47
CA ALA A 2 -1.01 5.25 -5.35
C ALA A 2 -0.70 6.00 -6.65
N VAL A 3 0.35 6.80 -6.69
CA VAL A 3 0.76 7.61 -7.86
C VAL A 3 -0.42 8.43 -8.43
N MET A 4 -1.16 9.09 -7.54
CA MET A 4 -2.31 9.93 -7.89
C MET A 4 -2.08 11.35 -7.35
N LEU A 5 -1.13 12.04 -7.95
CA LEU A 5 -0.63 13.34 -7.49
C LEU A 5 -0.88 14.42 -8.55
N ASP A 6 -1.03 15.66 -8.07
CA ASP A 6 -1.07 16.85 -8.88
C ASP A 6 0.19 17.66 -8.58
N ASP A 7 1.23 17.52 -9.42
CA ASP A 7 2.52 18.20 -9.25
C ASP A 7 3.10 18.09 -7.84
N GLY A 8 3.27 16.84 -7.36
CA GLY A 8 3.83 16.55 -6.04
C GLY A 8 2.91 16.86 -4.85
N LYS A 9 1.62 17.08 -5.07
CA LYS A 9 0.60 17.34 -4.06
C LYS A 9 -0.46 16.23 -4.06
N PRO A 10 -1.10 15.91 -2.92
CA PRO A 10 -2.24 14.99 -2.89
C PRO A 10 -3.37 15.49 -3.79
N SER A 11 -3.78 14.67 -4.76
CA SER A 11 -4.88 15.01 -5.68
C SER A 11 -6.25 14.66 -5.10
N GLN A 12 -7.31 15.16 -5.72
CA GLN A 12 -8.69 14.77 -5.41
C GLN A 12 -8.93 13.26 -5.63
N ARG A 13 -8.23 12.64 -6.61
CA ARG A 13 -8.26 11.18 -6.82
C ARG A 13 -7.69 10.43 -5.62
N LEU A 14 -6.59 10.91 -5.05
CA LEU A 14 -5.98 10.30 -3.86
C LEU A 14 -6.91 10.43 -2.64
N ALA A 15 -7.55 11.58 -2.47
CA ALA A 15 -8.55 11.80 -1.41
C ALA A 15 -9.74 10.83 -1.56
N ALA A 16 -10.29 10.66 -2.75
CA ALA A 16 -11.38 9.71 -3.01
C ALA A 16 -10.97 8.25 -2.76
N TYR A 17 -9.74 7.88 -3.14
CA TYR A 17 -9.17 6.54 -2.92
C TYR A 17 -9.05 6.20 -1.42
N HIS A 18 -8.58 7.13 -0.59
CA HIS A 18 -8.52 6.94 0.87
C HIS A 18 -9.91 7.03 1.51
N GLY A 19 -10.73 8.00 1.09
CA GLY A 19 -12.12 8.15 1.55
C GLY A 19 -12.98 6.90 1.33
N ALA A 20 -12.76 6.17 0.23
CA ALA A 20 -13.47 4.91 -0.01
C ALA A 20 -13.17 3.84 1.05
N LYS A 21 -11.93 3.78 1.56
CA LYS A 21 -11.53 2.86 2.63
C LYS A 21 -12.08 3.31 3.98
N ALA A 22 -12.02 4.61 4.27
CA ALA A 22 -12.61 5.20 5.45
C ALA A 22 -14.13 4.91 5.52
N LYS A 23 -14.85 5.15 4.42
CA LYS A 23 -16.26 4.78 4.28
C LYS A 23 -16.50 3.28 4.51
N GLY A 24 -15.54 2.44 4.16
CA GLY A 24 -15.57 0.99 4.38
C GLY A 24 -15.28 0.55 5.80
N GLY A 25 -14.99 1.47 6.73
CA GLY A 25 -14.77 1.20 8.15
C GLY A 25 -13.30 1.03 8.53
N ALA A 26 -12.34 1.47 7.72
CA ALA A 26 -10.96 1.58 8.15
C ALA A 26 -10.85 2.61 9.30
N ALA A 27 -10.26 2.20 10.43
CA ALA A 27 -10.12 3.09 11.60
C ALA A 27 -8.98 4.10 11.43
N LEU A 28 -7.94 3.72 10.69
CA LEU A 28 -6.77 4.53 10.39
C LEU A 28 -6.35 4.35 8.94
N THR A 29 -6.00 5.43 8.27
CA THR A 29 -5.28 5.41 7.00
C THR A 29 -3.95 6.13 7.14
N ILE A 30 -2.86 5.47 6.74
CA ILE A 30 -1.53 6.09 6.67
C ILE A 30 -1.25 6.39 5.20
N VAL A 31 -1.20 7.68 4.87
CA VAL A 31 -0.99 8.16 3.50
C VAL A 31 0.45 7.88 3.07
N GLU A 32 0.64 7.56 1.81
CA GLU A 32 1.94 7.20 1.23
C GLU A 32 3.06 8.20 1.54
N ALA A 33 4.28 7.69 1.58
CA ALA A 33 5.48 8.43 2.00
C ALA A 33 5.73 9.71 1.18
N ALA A 34 5.80 10.84 1.88
CA ALA A 34 6.08 12.16 1.34
C ALA A 34 7.55 12.58 1.59
N ARG A 35 8.11 13.36 0.69
CA ARG A 35 9.49 13.84 0.77
C ARG A 35 9.58 15.01 1.74
N VAL A 36 10.60 14.96 2.61
CA VAL A 36 10.86 16.00 3.62
C VAL A 36 11.89 17.05 3.18
N HIS A 37 12.59 16.82 2.05
CA HIS A 37 13.64 17.70 1.55
C HIS A 37 13.79 17.54 0.03
N PRO A 38 14.15 18.62 -0.74
CA PRO A 38 14.33 18.54 -2.19
C PRO A 38 15.34 17.50 -2.67
N THR A 39 16.41 17.24 -1.90
CA THR A 39 17.38 16.17 -2.23
C THR A 39 16.78 14.76 -2.14
N GLY A 40 15.57 14.63 -1.62
CA GLY A 40 14.79 13.39 -1.61
C GLY A 40 13.95 13.15 -2.86
N ASP A 41 13.87 14.08 -3.80
CA ASP A 41 13.16 13.89 -5.06
C ASP A 41 13.90 12.86 -5.92
N SER A 42 13.31 11.68 -6.07
CA SER A 42 14.00 10.45 -6.50
C SER A 42 13.64 9.98 -7.93
N GLY A 43 13.32 10.88 -8.83
CA GLY A 43 12.93 10.52 -10.20
C GLY A 43 11.56 9.83 -10.32
N ARG A 44 10.92 9.47 -9.19
CA ARG A 44 9.53 8.98 -9.15
C ARG A 44 8.60 10.03 -8.57
N PRO A 45 7.35 10.13 -9.06
CA PRO A 45 6.35 11.00 -8.46
C PRO A 45 6.16 10.68 -6.97
N ALA A 46 6.27 11.70 -6.12
CA ALA A 46 6.05 11.61 -4.69
C ALA A 46 5.45 12.92 -4.16
N ILE A 47 4.75 12.85 -3.03
CA ILE A 47 4.28 14.04 -2.35
C ILE A 47 5.51 14.78 -1.80
N ARG A 48 5.54 16.10 -1.96
CA ARG A 48 6.57 17.01 -1.44
C ARG A 48 6.04 17.64 -0.16
N ALA A 49 6.22 16.98 0.99
CA ALA A 49 5.74 17.51 2.27
C ALA A 49 6.54 18.75 2.73
N TYR A 50 7.76 18.95 2.22
CA TYR A 50 8.55 20.18 2.44
C TYR A 50 7.95 21.41 1.75
N ASP A 51 7.08 21.23 0.73
CA ASP A 51 6.41 22.31 0.00
C ASP A 51 5.07 22.65 0.68
N PRO A 52 4.84 23.88 1.16
CA PRO A 52 3.59 24.27 1.81
C PRO A 52 2.36 24.13 0.89
N ALA A 53 2.53 24.06 -0.41
CA ALA A 53 1.45 23.83 -1.36
C ALA A 53 0.78 22.44 -1.18
N CYS A 54 1.40 21.50 -0.45
CA CYS A 54 0.80 20.20 -0.14
C CYS A 54 -0.37 20.29 0.87
N VAL A 55 -0.42 21.34 1.71
CA VAL A 55 -1.38 21.50 2.82
C VAL A 55 -2.82 21.38 2.34
N LEU A 56 -3.20 22.08 1.29
CA LEU A 56 -4.58 22.06 0.77
C LEU A 56 -4.97 20.65 0.27
N GLY A 57 -4.04 19.95 -0.37
CA GLY A 57 -4.26 18.58 -0.84
C GLY A 57 -4.46 17.60 0.32
N TYR A 58 -3.63 17.69 1.34
CA TYR A 58 -3.77 16.89 2.56
C TYR A 58 -5.05 17.20 3.32
N LYS A 59 -5.44 18.49 3.44
CA LYS A 59 -6.69 18.86 4.08
C LYS A 59 -7.90 18.20 3.41
N LYS A 60 -7.99 18.23 2.08
CA LYS A 60 -9.07 17.57 1.34
C LYS A 60 -9.10 16.05 1.57
N LEU A 61 -7.91 15.44 1.70
CA LEU A 61 -7.78 14.00 2.00
C LEU A 61 -8.21 13.71 3.45
N ALA A 62 -7.78 14.53 4.42
CA ALA A 62 -8.20 14.42 5.81
C ALA A 62 -9.72 14.54 5.93
N ASP A 63 -10.33 15.59 5.36
CA ASP A 63 -11.77 15.79 5.38
C ASP A 63 -12.54 14.58 4.79
N ALA A 64 -12.03 14.00 3.69
CA ALA A 64 -12.65 12.83 3.04
C ALA A 64 -12.61 11.56 3.90
N CYS A 65 -11.63 11.41 4.77
CA CYS A 65 -11.48 10.24 5.65
C CYS A 65 -12.14 10.46 7.01
N GLN A 66 -11.86 11.60 7.64
CA GLN A 66 -12.33 11.94 8.99
C GLN A 66 -13.85 12.09 9.05
N SER A 67 -14.51 12.49 7.95
CA SER A 67 -15.99 12.48 7.82
C SER A 67 -16.62 11.10 8.02
N HIS A 68 -15.81 10.03 7.97
CA HIS A 68 -16.24 8.65 8.23
C HIS A 68 -15.67 8.09 9.55
N GLY A 69 -15.07 8.92 10.39
CA GLY A 69 -14.45 8.51 11.67
C GLY A 69 -13.10 7.80 11.51
N CYS A 70 -12.44 7.95 10.37
CA CYS A 70 -11.13 7.35 10.10
C CYS A 70 -10.02 8.35 10.39
N LEU A 71 -9.08 8.00 11.25
CA LEU A 71 -7.88 8.79 11.49
C LEU A 71 -6.96 8.82 10.26
N VAL A 72 -6.25 9.93 10.06
CA VAL A 72 -5.37 10.13 8.92
C VAL A 72 -3.96 10.49 9.37
N PHE A 73 -3.00 9.63 9.07
CA PHE A 73 -1.59 9.90 9.30
C PHE A 73 -0.86 10.11 7.97
N GLY A 74 0.18 10.95 7.98
CA GLY A 74 1.05 11.15 6.83
C GLY A 74 2.42 10.52 7.04
N GLN A 75 2.95 9.78 6.06
CA GLN A 75 4.32 9.28 6.15
C GLN A 75 5.33 10.32 5.68
N LEU A 76 6.44 10.48 6.42
CA LEU A 76 7.56 11.37 6.12
C LEU A 76 8.82 10.56 5.83
N THR A 77 9.50 10.84 4.72
CA THR A 77 10.64 10.05 4.27
C THR A 77 11.67 10.85 3.47
N HIS A 78 12.89 10.35 3.47
CA HIS A 78 13.92 10.67 2.49
C HIS A 78 14.48 9.35 1.92
N PRO A 79 14.57 9.18 0.59
CA PRO A 79 14.98 7.90 -0.01
C PRO A 79 16.45 7.54 0.23
N GLY A 80 17.30 8.52 0.52
CA GLY A 80 18.72 8.26 0.65
C GLY A 80 19.35 7.79 -0.66
N ARG A 81 19.97 6.61 -0.67
CA ARG A 81 20.57 5.99 -1.87
C ARG A 81 19.58 5.27 -2.79
N GLU A 82 18.29 5.23 -2.42
CA GLU A 82 17.21 4.57 -3.19
C GLU A 82 16.73 5.46 -4.35
N MET A 83 17.67 5.98 -5.17
CA MET A 83 17.41 6.84 -6.31
C MET A 83 17.19 6.03 -7.58
N VAL A 84 16.17 6.38 -8.35
CA VAL A 84 15.84 5.73 -9.62
C VAL A 84 16.00 6.70 -10.79
N LEU A 85 16.07 6.18 -12.00
CA LEU A 85 16.01 7.00 -13.22
C LEU A 85 14.64 7.68 -13.32
N ALA A 86 14.64 8.96 -13.64
CA ALA A 86 13.44 9.67 -14.06
C ALA A 86 13.05 9.23 -15.49
N SER A 87 11.84 9.59 -15.90
CA SER A 87 11.31 9.23 -17.22
C SER A 87 12.10 9.83 -18.39
N ASP A 88 12.81 10.93 -18.13
CA ASP A 88 13.71 11.60 -19.10
C ASP A 88 15.13 11.01 -19.13
N GLY A 89 15.39 9.95 -18.35
CA GLY A 89 16.68 9.29 -18.23
C GLY A 89 17.64 9.95 -17.24
N SER A 90 17.29 11.09 -16.65
CA SER A 90 18.10 11.73 -15.60
C SER A 90 18.04 10.95 -14.29
N ARG A 91 19.05 11.12 -13.44
CA ARG A 91 19.09 10.58 -12.10
C ARG A 91 19.54 11.65 -11.12
N PRO A 92 18.74 11.97 -10.09
CA PRO A 92 19.13 12.89 -9.04
C PRO A 92 20.39 12.38 -8.29
N VAL A 93 21.12 13.30 -7.67
CA VAL A 93 22.25 12.93 -6.81
C VAL A 93 21.74 12.19 -5.58
N ALA A 94 22.22 10.98 -5.38
CA ALA A 94 21.92 10.21 -4.20
C ALA A 94 22.84 10.60 -3.04
N TYR A 95 22.28 10.74 -1.84
CA TYR A 95 23.00 10.95 -0.60
C TYR A 95 22.72 9.81 0.38
N ALA A 96 23.76 9.39 1.12
CA ALA A 96 23.67 8.32 2.09
C ALA A 96 24.62 8.60 3.27
N PRO A 97 24.59 7.83 4.37
CA PRO A 97 25.58 7.98 5.45
C PRO A 97 27.02 7.90 4.94
N ALA A 98 27.28 6.98 4.03
CA ALA A 98 28.61 6.78 3.39
C ALA A 98 28.43 6.38 1.92
N ALA A 99 29.53 6.36 1.16
CA ALA A 99 29.56 5.97 -0.25
C ALA A 99 29.46 4.44 -0.43
N VAL A 100 28.41 3.83 0.11
CA VAL A 100 28.10 2.40 -0.05
C VAL A 100 27.07 2.24 -1.16
N PRO A 101 27.36 1.47 -2.24
CA PRO A 101 26.49 1.39 -3.40
C PRO A 101 25.13 0.79 -3.09
N ASN A 102 24.10 1.21 -3.83
CA ASN A 102 22.84 0.48 -3.95
C ASN A 102 22.92 -0.42 -5.20
N GLU A 103 22.97 -1.72 -5.00
CA GLU A 103 23.18 -2.67 -6.09
C GLU A 103 21.94 -2.80 -6.98
N ARG A 104 20.74 -2.75 -6.41
CA ARG A 104 19.49 -2.88 -7.17
C ARG A 104 19.29 -1.75 -8.18
N PHE A 105 19.65 -0.53 -7.81
CA PHE A 105 19.45 0.65 -8.66
C PHE A 105 20.77 1.11 -9.34
N HIS A 106 21.87 0.40 -9.11
CA HIS A 106 23.20 0.77 -9.63
C HIS A 106 23.57 2.21 -9.30
N VAL A 107 23.41 2.60 -8.03
CA VAL A 107 23.67 3.95 -7.54
C VAL A 107 24.85 3.95 -6.58
N MET A 108 25.84 4.79 -6.86
CA MET A 108 26.88 5.15 -5.91
C MET A 108 26.50 6.49 -5.27
N PRO A 109 26.09 6.49 -3.98
CA PRO A 109 25.70 7.74 -3.32
C PRO A 109 26.93 8.55 -2.91
N ARG A 110 26.72 9.84 -2.70
CA ARG A 110 27.69 10.70 -2.00
C ARG A 110 27.49 10.57 -0.49
N ALA A 111 28.60 10.54 0.25
CA ALA A 111 28.53 10.65 1.72
C ALA A 111 27.92 12.01 2.11
N MET A 112 26.90 11.97 2.96
CA MET A 112 26.14 13.17 3.33
C MET A 112 26.98 14.06 4.25
N PRO A 113 27.20 15.36 3.95
CA PRO A 113 27.85 16.28 4.86
C PRO A 113 26.92 16.62 6.05
N ILE A 114 27.50 17.02 7.17
CA ILE A 114 26.75 17.28 8.43
C ILE A 114 25.71 18.40 8.26
N ASN A 115 26.01 19.45 7.50
CA ASN A 115 25.04 20.51 7.24
C ASN A 115 23.79 19.97 6.55
N LEU A 116 23.93 19.09 5.53
CA LEU A 116 22.77 18.49 4.85
C LEU A 116 21.98 17.55 5.78
N ILE A 117 22.65 16.84 6.73
CA ILE A 117 21.95 16.08 7.76
C ILE A 117 21.04 17.00 8.60
N ASN A 118 21.56 18.16 9.01
CA ASN A 118 20.79 19.14 9.79
C ASN A 118 19.64 19.73 8.97
N GLU A 119 19.86 20.10 7.71
CA GLU A 119 18.82 20.59 6.78
C GLU A 119 17.67 19.56 6.61
N ILE A 120 18.01 18.28 6.54
CA ILE A 120 16.99 17.22 6.45
C ILE A 120 16.23 17.06 7.78
N ILE A 121 16.89 17.22 8.94
CA ILE A 121 16.23 17.22 10.25
C ILE A 121 15.22 18.37 10.32
N GLU A 122 15.60 19.59 9.90
CA GLU A 122 14.71 20.74 9.79
C GLU A 122 13.58 20.47 8.80
N GLY A 123 13.86 19.75 7.71
CA GLY A 123 12.87 19.29 6.74
C GLY A 123 11.79 18.37 7.34
N PHE A 124 12.13 17.51 8.29
CA PHE A 124 11.15 16.72 9.06
C PHE A 124 10.26 17.62 9.91
N GLU A 125 10.81 18.62 10.60
CA GLU A 125 10.05 19.59 11.40
C GLU A 125 9.06 20.38 10.52
N LEU A 126 9.56 20.96 9.42
CA LEU A 126 8.75 21.74 8.48
C LEU A 126 7.63 20.89 7.87
N SER A 127 7.95 19.68 7.43
CA SER A 127 6.97 18.78 6.84
C SER A 127 5.90 18.35 7.84
N ALA A 128 6.27 18.05 9.08
CA ALA A 128 5.33 17.74 10.14
C ALA A 128 4.39 18.91 10.43
N SER A 129 4.91 20.16 10.45
CA SER A 129 4.11 21.37 10.60
C SER A 129 3.09 21.53 9.49
N HIS A 130 3.46 21.26 8.22
CA HIS A 130 2.50 21.33 7.11
C HIS A 130 1.37 20.28 7.25
N LEU A 131 1.68 19.07 7.72
CA LEU A 131 0.68 18.04 7.93
C LEU A 131 -0.24 18.38 9.11
N SER A 132 0.29 18.98 10.17
CA SER A 132 -0.48 19.53 11.30
C SER A 132 -1.44 20.64 10.82
N GLN A 133 -0.96 21.60 10.06
CA GLN A 133 -1.78 22.66 9.47
C GLN A 133 -2.89 22.11 8.54
N ALA A 134 -2.65 20.98 7.89
CA ALA A 134 -3.65 20.30 7.07
C ALA A 134 -4.71 19.56 7.89
N GLY A 135 -4.57 19.46 9.21
CA GLY A 135 -5.51 18.79 10.10
C GLY A 135 -5.41 17.27 10.09
N LEU A 136 -4.23 16.71 9.84
CA LEU A 136 -3.98 15.27 10.02
C LEU A 136 -3.89 14.92 11.51
N ASP A 137 -4.25 13.68 11.84
CA ASP A 137 -4.26 13.18 13.23
C ASP A 137 -2.87 12.70 13.68
N GLY A 138 -1.97 12.43 12.73
CA GLY A 138 -0.63 11.93 13.07
C GLY A 138 0.35 11.90 11.89
N ILE A 139 1.59 11.57 12.22
CA ILE A 139 2.68 11.36 11.26
C ILE A 139 3.44 10.08 11.56
N GLU A 140 4.07 9.52 10.54
CA GLU A 140 4.92 8.34 10.67
C GLU A 140 6.25 8.57 9.93
N LEU A 141 7.37 8.50 10.65
CA LEU A 141 8.69 8.58 10.05
C LEU A 141 9.09 7.21 9.46
N VAL A 142 9.56 7.20 8.21
CA VAL A 142 9.92 5.94 7.53
C VAL A 142 11.40 5.65 7.73
N ALA A 143 11.71 4.79 8.70
CA ALA A 143 13.03 4.22 8.96
C ALA A 143 13.15 2.76 8.49
N SER A 144 12.22 2.31 7.64
CA SER A 144 12.15 0.97 7.06
C SER A 144 12.59 0.94 5.60
N HIS A 145 12.62 -0.25 5.03
CA HIS A 145 12.77 -0.53 3.59
C HIS A 145 14.06 -0.01 2.95
N GLY A 146 15.11 0.22 3.74
CA GLY A 146 16.38 0.71 3.23
C GLY A 146 16.40 2.21 2.90
N TYR A 147 15.40 3.00 3.36
CA TYR A 147 15.41 4.46 3.20
C TYR A 147 16.37 5.14 4.18
N LEU A 148 16.58 6.45 4.03
CA LEU A 148 17.69 7.19 4.65
C LEU A 148 17.80 6.96 6.17
N LEU A 149 16.73 7.05 6.94
CA LEU A 149 16.78 6.83 8.38
C LEU A 149 17.25 5.40 8.72
N GLY A 150 16.75 4.40 7.98
CA GLY A 150 17.21 3.00 8.09
C GLY A 150 18.68 2.82 7.66
N GLN A 151 19.15 3.56 6.65
CA GLN A 151 20.55 3.52 6.23
C GLN A 151 21.50 4.00 7.33
N PHE A 152 21.11 4.99 8.13
CA PHE A 152 21.91 5.46 9.27
C PHE A 152 21.93 4.44 10.41
N LEU A 153 20.91 3.65 10.61
CA LEU A 153 20.86 2.60 11.63
C LEU A 153 21.77 1.41 11.28
N ASN A 154 21.92 1.11 9.99
CA ASN A 154 22.60 -0.10 9.53
C ASN A 154 24.14 0.06 9.56
N PRO A 155 24.88 -0.72 10.39
CA PRO A 155 26.34 -0.59 10.53
C PRO A 155 27.12 -0.97 9.27
N LYS A 156 26.55 -1.76 8.36
CA LYS A 156 27.17 -2.15 7.08
C LYS A 156 27.07 -1.02 6.03
N ILE A 157 26.16 -0.06 6.23
CA ILE A 157 25.94 1.08 5.34
C ILE A 157 26.46 2.37 5.96
N ASN A 158 26.27 2.56 7.26
CA ASN A 158 26.74 3.72 7.99
C ASN A 158 28.18 3.53 8.46
N LEU A 159 29.14 3.80 7.55
CA LEU A 159 30.57 3.72 7.83
C LEU A 159 31.17 5.04 8.33
N ARG A 160 30.32 5.95 8.85
CA ARG A 160 30.75 7.26 9.39
C ARG A 160 31.56 7.10 10.67
N THR A 161 32.52 8.01 10.85
CA THR A 161 33.36 8.11 12.06
C THR A 161 33.06 9.37 12.89
N ASP A 162 32.11 10.18 12.43
CA ASP A 162 31.64 11.37 13.17
C ASP A 162 30.48 11.04 14.12
N LYS A 163 29.90 12.10 14.73
CA LYS A 163 28.80 11.96 15.71
C LYS A 163 27.56 11.21 15.21
N PHE A 164 27.38 10.99 13.88
CA PHE A 164 26.24 10.29 13.29
C PHE A 164 26.57 8.84 12.88
N GLY A 165 27.69 8.27 13.33
CA GLY A 165 28.11 6.89 13.01
C GLY A 165 28.98 6.28 14.09
N GLY A 166 29.70 5.20 13.74
CA GLY A 166 30.60 4.47 14.63
C GLY A 166 29.88 3.69 15.71
N SER A 167 29.50 4.33 16.82
CA SER A 167 28.80 3.69 17.94
C SER A 167 27.33 3.45 17.68
N PHE A 168 26.67 2.64 18.51
CA PHE A 168 25.21 2.45 18.51
C PHE A 168 24.49 3.80 18.63
N ASP A 169 24.83 4.63 19.61
CA ASP A 169 24.22 5.95 19.80
C ASP A 169 24.48 6.91 18.62
N GLY A 170 25.67 6.82 18.02
CA GLY A 170 25.99 7.62 16.83
C GLY A 170 25.08 7.26 15.66
N ARG A 171 24.87 5.96 15.39
CA ARG A 171 23.96 5.52 14.34
C ARG A 171 22.49 5.85 14.62
N LEU A 172 22.06 5.80 15.87
CA LEU A 172 20.70 6.11 16.29
C LEU A 172 20.40 7.63 16.32
N ARG A 173 21.41 8.46 16.43
CA ARG A 173 21.31 9.91 16.62
C ARG A 173 20.47 10.62 15.56
N PHE A 174 20.64 10.26 14.28
CA PHE A 174 19.88 10.91 13.22
C PHE A 174 18.38 10.62 13.35
N LEU A 175 18.01 9.38 13.62
CA LEU A 175 16.60 9.02 13.85
C LEU A 175 16.01 9.72 15.06
N ARG A 176 16.73 9.79 16.19
CA ARG A 176 16.31 10.54 17.39
C ARG A 176 16.05 12.01 17.07
N HIS A 177 16.99 12.68 16.41
CA HIS A 177 16.82 14.08 16.03
C HIS A 177 15.67 14.29 15.06
N ALA A 178 15.44 13.36 14.12
CA ALA A 178 14.32 13.44 13.19
C ALA A 178 12.97 13.28 13.92
N ILE A 179 12.86 12.36 14.90
CA ILE A 179 11.67 12.19 15.73
C ILE A 179 11.39 13.47 16.54
N GLN A 180 12.40 14.02 17.21
CA GLN A 180 12.29 15.25 17.98
C GLN A 180 11.88 16.45 17.12
N ALA A 181 12.47 16.59 15.95
CA ALA A 181 12.12 17.64 15.00
C ALA A 181 10.67 17.48 14.49
N ALA A 182 10.29 16.26 14.14
CA ALA A 182 8.93 15.94 13.70
C ALA A 182 7.90 16.24 14.83
N ARG A 183 8.20 15.91 16.09
CA ARG A 183 7.36 16.25 17.25
C ARG A 183 7.20 17.76 17.41
N ARG A 184 8.29 18.54 17.29
CA ARG A 184 8.18 20.01 17.36
C ARG A 184 7.29 20.58 16.26
N GLY A 185 7.40 20.06 15.01
CA GLY A 185 6.57 20.48 13.90
C GLY A 185 5.11 20.03 14.01
N ALA A 186 4.88 18.84 14.52
CA ALA A 186 3.56 18.24 14.73
C ALA A 186 2.78 18.92 15.88
N GLY A 187 3.48 19.35 16.93
CA GLY A 187 2.86 19.80 18.19
C GLY A 187 2.51 18.62 19.11
N GLU A 188 1.91 18.91 20.25
CA GLU A 188 1.64 17.92 21.30
C GLU A 188 0.44 17.01 20.97
N GLU A 189 -0.53 17.48 20.21
CA GLU A 189 -1.79 16.78 19.94
C GLU A 189 -1.66 15.69 18.85
N MET A 190 -0.72 15.83 17.91
CA MET A 190 -0.54 14.86 16.83
C MET A 190 0.20 13.62 17.31
N ILE A 191 -0.23 12.46 16.84
CA ILE A 191 0.46 11.19 17.06
C ILE A 191 1.71 11.12 16.17
N VAL A 192 2.85 10.75 16.75
CA VAL A 192 4.14 10.58 16.06
C VAL A 192 4.59 9.13 16.16
N GLY A 193 4.70 8.45 15.04
CA GLY A 193 5.17 7.07 14.98
C GLY A 193 6.41 6.88 14.13
N VAL A 194 7.02 5.71 14.26
CA VAL A 194 8.13 5.30 13.41
C VAL A 194 7.86 3.95 12.76
N ARG A 195 8.12 3.85 11.44
CA ARG A 195 8.06 2.58 10.73
C ARG A 195 9.45 2.00 10.58
N LEU A 196 9.64 0.76 11.03
CA LEU A 196 10.91 0.05 11.05
C LEU A 196 10.81 -1.29 10.31
N SER A 197 11.88 -1.70 9.63
CA SER A 197 12.06 -3.09 9.19
C SER A 197 12.65 -3.88 10.35
N GLY A 198 11.90 -4.83 10.91
CA GLY A 198 12.40 -5.71 11.96
C GLY A 198 13.57 -6.58 11.48
N GLU A 199 13.58 -6.90 10.17
CA GLU A 199 14.69 -7.53 9.46
C GLU A 199 14.71 -7.02 8.00
N ASP A 200 15.89 -6.79 7.43
CA ASP A 200 16.02 -6.36 6.03
C ASP A 200 15.87 -7.50 5.02
N LYS A 201 16.08 -8.76 5.44
CA LYS A 201 15.98 -9.95 4.56
C LYS A 201 16.89 -9.88 3.33
N ASP A 202 18.09 -9.32 3.50
CA ASP A 202 19.10 -9.16 2.45
C ASP A 202 20.51 -9.38 3.06
N TYR A 203 21.56 -9.50 2.23
CA TYR A 203 22.94 -9.69 2.69
C TYR A 203 23.51 -8.48 3.47
N THR A 204 22.92 -7.30 3.32
CA THR A 204 23.23 -6.09 4.10
C THR A 204 22.28 -5.91 5.29
N GLU A 205 21.65 -6.99 5.73
CA GLU A 205 20.55 -6.93 6.67
C GLU A 205 20.89 -6.30 8.02
N ASN A 206 19.92 -5.56 8.54
CA ASN A 206 19.77 -5.33 9.96
C ASN A 206 19.21 -6.62 10.57
N GLU A 207 19.91 -7.16 11.55
CA GLU A 207 19.46 -8.35 12.25
C GLU A 207 18.40 -8.00 13.30
N LEU A 208 17.48 -8.93 13.57
CA LEU A 208 16.42 -8.74 14.57
C LEU A 208 16.97 -8.30 15.93
N GLY A 209 18.10 -8.88 16.38
CA GLY A 209 18.73 -8.50 17.64
C GLY A 209 19.08 -7.01 17.73
N GLN A 210 19.64 -6.44 16.68
CA GLN A 210 19.92 -5.01 16.61
C GLN A 210 18.62 -4.18 16.61
N MET A 211 17.57 -4.64 15.96
CA MET A 211 16.29 -3.94 15.95
C MET A 211 15.59 -3.96 17.32
N LEU A 212 15.75 -5.04 18.09
CA LEU A 212 15.30 -5.10 19.48
C LEU A 212 15.98 -4.02 20.35
N GLU A 213 17.32 -3.87 20.21
CA GLU A 213 18.07 -2.82 20.93
C GLU A 213 17.62 -1.40 20.51
N ILE A 214 17.44 -1.16 19.21
CA ILE A 214 16.96 0.13 18.69
C ILE A 214 15.57 0.46 19.21
N CYS A 215 14.61 -0.49 19.14
CA CYS A 215 13.25 -0.27 19.60
C CYS A 215 13.20 -0.03 21.11
N SER A 216 13.95 -0.81 21.89
CA SER A 216 14.07 -0.62 23.35
C SER A 216 14.64 0.76 23.71
N ALA A 217 15.67 1.23 22.99
CA ALA A 217 16.23 2.56 23.19
C ALA A 217 15.27 3.69 22.82
N LEU A 218 14.45 3.51 21.79
CA LEU A 218 13.44 4.49 21.36
C LEU A 218 12.17 4.45 22.21
N ASP A 219 11.88 3.36 22.91
CA ASP A 219 10.68 3.23 23.75
C ASP A 219 10.66 4.23 24.89
N SER A 220 11.84 4.61 25.40
CA SER A 220 11.99 5.62 26.43
C SER A 220 11.83 7.08 25.95
N GLU A 221 11.81 7.33 24.63
CA GLU A 221 11.68 8.67 24.07
C GLU A 221 10.23 9.16 24.19
N SER A 222 10.02 10.32 24.79
CA SER A 222 8.69 10.93 25.00
C SER A 222 8.06 11.42 23.70
N ASP A 223 8.89 11.70 22.68
CA ASP A 223 8.46 12.26 21.39
C ASP A 223 7.89 11.23 20.42
N LEU A 224 7.91 9.93 20.77
CA LEU A 224 7.41 8.82 19.98
C LEU A 224 6.22 8.16 20.67
N ASP A 225 5.14 7.88 19.90
CA ASP A 225 3.91 7.29 20.42
C ASP A 225 3.70 5.82 20.03
N TYR A 226 4.19 5.37 18.89
CA TYR A 226 4.01 3.98 18.41
C TYR A 226 5.11 3.53 17.47
N PHE A 227 5.21 2.20 17.31
CA PHE A 227 6.04 1.54 16.31
C PHE A 227 5.19 0.85 15.25
N ASN A 228 5.59 0.91 13.97
CA ASN A 228 4.99 0.16 12.87
C ASN A 228 6.03 -0.78 12.28
N ILE A 229 5.85 -2.08 12.50
CA ILE A 229 6.83 -3.10 12.14
C ILE A 229 6.49 -3.74 10.80
N THR A 230 7.50 -3.83 9.97
CA THR A 230 7.48 -4.49 8.66
C THR A 230 8.79 -5.24 8.46
N VAL A 231 9.03 -5.78 7.27
CA VAL A 231 10.29 -6.44 6.89
C VAL A 231 10.69 -6.05 5.47
N GLY A 232 11.95 -6.30 5.15
CA GLY A 232 12.50 -6.10 3.83
C GLY A 232 13.15 -4.75 3.59
N THR A 233 14.05 -4.75 2.64
CA THR A 233 14.79 -3.57 2.15
C THR A 233 14.68 -3.46 0.64
N SER A 234 14.74 -2.24 0.09
CA SER A 234 14.79 -2.03 -1.36
C SER A 234 16.21 -2.08 -1.92
N ALA A 235 17.23 -2.24 -1.08
CA ALA A 235 18.62 -2.23 -1.48
C ALA A 235 19.02 -3.40 -2.38
N GLY A 236 18.39 -4.56 -2.20
CA GLY A 236 18.62 -5.77 -2.99
C GLY A 236 17.34 -6.39 -3.51
N LEU A 237 17.46 -7.35 -4.44
CA LEU A 237 16.30 -8.05 -5.03
C LEU A 237 15.62 -8.95 -4.00
N ALA A 238 16.37 -9.69 -3.20
CA ALA A 238 15.83 -10.58 -2.16
C ALA A 238 15.01 -9.80 -1.15
N GLY A 239 15.58 -8.79 -0.49
CA GLY A 239 14.90 -7.95 0.49
C GLY A 239 13.69 -7.23 -0.07
N SER A 240 13.72 -6.84 -1.34
CA SER A 240 12.63 -6.08 -1.97
C SER A 240 11.34 -6.88 -2.15
N THR A 241 11.42 -8.20 -2.27
CA THR A 241 10.24 -9.07 -2.35
C THR A 241 9.45 -9.07 -1.05
N HIS A 242 10.10 -8.81 0.08
CA HIS A 242 9.49 -8.76 1.40
C HIS A 242 8.76 -7.44 1.69
N ILE A 243 9.07 -6.35 0.98
CA ILE A 243 8.36 -5.06 1.13
C ILE A 243 6.90 -5.19 0.71
N VAL A 244 6.66 -5.91 -0.40
CA VAL A 244 5.31 -6.20 -0.91
C VAL A 244 5.27 -7.69 -1.29
N PRO A 245 5.19 -8.59 -0.29
CA PRO A 245 5.37 -10.02 -0.50
C PRO A 245 4.28 -10.60 -1.43
N PRO A 246 4.67 -11.36 -2.49
CA PRO A 246 3.74 -12.08 -3.35
C PRO A 246 3.11 -13.28 -2.64
N MET A 247 2.26 -14.04 -3.35
CA MET A 247 1.52 -15.18 -2.79
C MET A 247 2.39 -16.36 -2.37
N GLU A 248 3.67 -16.38 -2.72
CA GLU A 248 4.63 -17.40 -2.29
C GLU A 248 4.95 -17.34 -0.79
N TYR A 249 4.79 -16.17 -0.16
CA TYR A 249 4.98 -16.02 1.28
C TYR A 249 3.70 -16.34 2.03
N GLU A 250 3.82 -16.86 3.23
CA GLU A 250 2.68 -17.13 4.12
C GLU A 250 1.99 -15.82 4.55
N THR A 251 0.69 -15.91 4.83
CA THR A 251 -0.08 -14.78 5.34
C THR A 251 0.35 -14.45 6.78
N GLY A 252 0.54 -13.16 7.07
CA GLY A 252 0.90 -12.71 8.42
C GLY A 252 2.32 -13.08 8.88
N TYR A 253 3.21 -13.55 8.00
CA TYR A 253 4.55 -14.07 8.34
C TYR A 253 5.47 -13.06 9.06
N THR A 254 5.12 -11.79 9.08
CA THR A 254 5.84 -10.73 9.82
C THR A 254 5.43 -10.63 11.30
N ALA A 255 4.32 -11.25 11.69
CA ALA A 255 3.80 -11.18 13.04
C ALA A 255 4.73 -11.72 14.13
N PRO A 256 5.50 -12.83 13.92
CA PRO A 256 6.47 -13.29 14.92
C PRO A 256 7.59 -12.27 15.19
N ILE A 257 8.04 -11.54 14.16
CA ILE A 257 9.05 -10.48 14.28
C ILE A 257 8.48 -9.30 15.10
N SER A 258 7.23 -8.93 14.80
CA SER A 258 6.50 -7.92 15.56
C SER A 258 6.35 -8.32 17.05
N ALA A 259 6.02 -9.58 17.32
CA ALA A 259 5.92 -10.12 18.68
C ALA A 259 7.24 -10.01 19.46
N SER A 260 8.37 -10.32 18.81
CA SER A 260 9.70 -10.17 19.44
C SER A 260 9.97 -8.71 19.80
N ILE A 261 9.65 -7.74 18.94
CA ILE A 261 9.82 -6.32 19.24
C ILE A 261 8.85 -5.89 20.36
N LYS A 262 7.60 -6.35 20.32
CA LYS A 262 6.61 -6.05 21.34
C LYS A 262 7.03 -6.51 22.74
N SER A 263 7.86 -7.55 22.84
CA SER A 263 8.35 -8.03 24.13
C SER A 263 9.38 -7.10 24.82
N VAL A 264 9.92 -6.12 24.11
CA VAL A 264 10.96 -5.20 24.60
C VAL A 264 10.53 -3.72 24.61
N VAL A 265 9.28 -3.42 24.24
CA VAL A 265 8.72 -2.07 24.22
C VAL A 265 7.38 -2.01 24.95
N THR A 266 7.00 -0.83 25.41
CA THR A 266 5.72 -0.56 26.09
C THR A 266 4.72 0.16 25.19
N LYS A 267 5.20 0.86 24.16
CA LYS A 267 4.37 1.60 23.22
C LYS A 267 3.59 0.65 22.28
N PRO A 268 2.46 1.09 21.73
CA PRO A 268 1.68 0.32 20.78
C PRO A 268 2.51 -0.13 19.56
N ILE A 269 2.28 -1.37 19.13
CA ILE A 269 2.90 -1.98 17.97
C ILE A 269 1.87 -2.20 16.85
N PHE A 270 2.15 -1.65 15.67
CA PHE A 270 1.46 -1.99 14.44
C PHE A 270 2.29 -2.99 13.65
N VAL A 271 1.65 -3.90 12.93
CA VAL A 271 2.33 -4.86 12.07
C VAL A 271 1.75 -4.85 10.66
N ALA A 272 2.61 -4.89 9.65
CA ALA A 272 2.21 -5.01 8.26
C ALA A 272 3.05 -6.06 7.53
N GLY A 273 2.39 -6.99 6.83
CA GLY A 273 3.05 -8.01 6.02
C GLY A 273 2.10 -9.13 5.63
N ARG A 274 1.53 -9.07 4.44
CA ARG A 274 0.65 -10.09 3.86
C ARG A 274 -0.55 -10.49 4.75
N ILE A 275 -1.13 -9.55 5.47
CA ILE A 275 -2.37 -9.72 6.21
C ILE A 275 -3.50 -9.35 5.24
N ASN A 276 -4.21 -10.34 4.70
CA ASN A 276 -5.17 -10.14 3.61
C ASN A 276 -6.61 -10.53 3.95
N GLN A 277 -6.84 -11.09 5.14
CA GLN A 277 -8.16 -11.47 5.64
C GLN A 277 -8.32 -11.09 7.12
N PRO A 278 -9.56 -10.79 7.57
CA PRO A 278 -9.81 -10.37 8.96
C PRO A 278 -9.49 -11.45 9.98
N GLN A 279 -9.66 -12.73 9.64
CA GLN A 279 -9.35 -13.87 10.54
C GLN A 279 -7.87 -13.90 10.94
N ILE A 280 -6.97 -13.63 9.97
CA ILE A 280 -5.53 -13.56 10.21
C ILE A 280 -5.18 -12.36 11.10
N ALA A 281 -5.82 -11.22 10.84
CA ALA A 281 -5.64 -10.03 11.69
C ALA A 281 -6.09 -10.30 13.13
N GLU A 282 -7.25 -10.92 13.29
CA GLU A 282 -7.79 -11.29 14.61
C GLU A 282 -6.88 -12.27 15.36
N GLU A 283 -6.32 -13.25 14.68
CA GLU A 283 -5.37 -14.22 15.27
C GLU A 283 -4.11 -13.50 15.77
N ILE A 284 -3.53 -12.61 14.97
CA ILE A 284 -2.36 -11.80 15.35
C ILE A 284 -2.63 -10.99 16.61
N LEU A 285 -3.79 -10.31 16.68
CA LEU A 285 -4.19 -9.52 17.84
C LEU A 285 -4.44 -10.39 19.07
N LYS A 286 -5.16 -11.52 18.91
CA LYS A 286 -5.46 -12.45 19.98
C LYS A 286 -4.21 -13.09 20.57
N MET A 287 -3.20 -13.37 19.74
CA MET A 287 -1.89 -13.87 20.18
C MET A 287 -1.02 -12.81 20.81
N GLY A 288 -1.46 -11.54 20.87
CA GLY A 288 -0.68 -10.43 21.42
C GLY A 288 0.56 -10.07 20.60
N GLN A 289 0.59 -10.41 19.31
CA GLN A 289 1.74 -10.17 18.45
C GLN A 289 1.82 -8.72 17.92
N ALA A 290 0.71 -8.00 17.95
CA ALA A 290 0.58 -6.58 17.62
C ALA A 290 -0.66 -5.99 18.28
N ASP A 291 -0.78 -4.67 18.25
CA ASP A 291 -1.98 -3.93 18.74
C ASP A 291 -2.85 -3.49 17.55
N MET A 292 -2.29 -3.39 16.35
CA MET A 292 -3.00 -3.05 15.11
C MET A 292 -2.39 -3.75 13.89
N CYS A 293 -3.23 -4.12 12.93
CA CYS A 293 -2.83 -4.76 11.67
C CYS A 293 -2.95 -3.83 10.47
N GLY A 294 -1.83 -3.64 9.76
CA GLY A 294 -1.76 -2.90 8.50
C GLY A 294 -2.17 -3.78 7.30
N MET A 295 -3.34 -3.53 6.71
CA MET A 295 -3.97 -4.37 5.69
C MET A 295 -4.08 -3.69 4.32
N THR A 296 -3.03 -3.00 3.87
CA THR A 296 -3.05 -2.12 2.69
C THR A 296 -3.61 -2.79 1.44
N ARG A 297 -3.05 -3.92 0.99
CA ARG A 297 -3.51 -4.58 -0.24
C ARG A 297 -4.88 -5.22 -0.11
N ALA A 298 -5.25 -5.68 1.08
CA ALA A 298 -6.60 -6.15 1.35
C ALA A 298 -7.63 -5.03 1.10
N LEU A 299 -7.39 -3.82 1.62
CA LEU A 299 -8.24 -2.65 1.42
C LEU A 299 -8.16 -2.05 -0.01
N ILE A 300 -7.11 -2.34 -0.77
CA ILE A 300 -7.05 -2.06 -2.20
C ILE A 300 -8.02 -2.96 -2.97
N SER A 301 -8.02 -4.25 -2.63
CA SER A 301 -8.91 -5.24 -3.24
C SER A 301 -10.37 -5.05 -2.81
N ASP A 302 -10.60 -4.83 -1.52
CA ASP A 302 -11.92 -4.64 -0.95
C ASP A 302 -11.92 -3.53 0.12
N PRO A 303 -12.21 -2.28 -0.24
CA PRO A 303 -12.26 -1.18 0.74
C PRO A 303 -13.37 -1.34 1.78
N MET A 304 -14.39 -2.18 1.50
CA MET A 304 -15.50 -2.45 2.42
C MET A 304 -15.22 -3.62 3.38
N MET A 305 -14.03 -4.22 3.31
CA MET A 305 -13.68 -5.40 4.11
C MET A 305 -13.92 -5.20 5.63
N PRO A 306 -13.52 -4.09 6.28
CA PRO A 306 -13.75 -3.92 7.71
C PRO A 306 -15.24 -3.95 8.08
N ARG A 307 -16.09 -3.28 7.30
CA ARG A 307 -17.54 -3.27 7.52
C ARG A 307 -18.18 -4.62 7.28
N LYS A 308 -17.75 -5.33 6.23
CA LYS A 308 -18.21 -6.71 5.95
C LYS A 308 -17.80 -7.65 7.09
N ALA A 309 -16.56 -7.54 7.59
CA ALA A 309 -16.11 -8.33 8.74
C ALA A 309 -16.92 -8.04 10.00
N ALA A 310 -17.18 -6.77 10.32
CA ALA A 310 -17.98 -6.36 11.47
C ALA A 310 -19.43 -6.86 11.38
N ASN A 311 -19.99 -7.00 10.19
CA ASN A 311 -21.35 -7.51 9.96
C ASN A 311 -21.41 -9.05 9.90
N GLY A 312 -20.28 -9.76 9.88
CA GLY A 312 -20.22 -11.21 9.68
C GLY A 312 -20.32 -11.66 8.21
N ASP A 313 -20.27 -10.72 7.25
CA ASP A 313 -20.36 -10.99 5.81
C ASP A 313 -19.01 -11.46 5.22
N LEU A 314 -18.38 -12.45 5.86
CA LEU A 314 -17.00 -12.88 5.54
C LEU A 314 -16.88 -13.42 4.11
N ASP A 315 -17.88 -14.18 3.64
CA ASP A 315 -17.92 -14.74 2.28
C ASP A 315 -17.99 -13.67 1.18
N ASP A 316 -18.41 -12.46 1.51
CA ASP A 316 -18.49 -11.34 0.58
C ASP A 316 -17.19 -10.58 0.43
N ILE A 317 -16.18 -10.88 1.26
CA ILE A 317 -14.88 -10.21 1.24
C ILE A 317 -14.09 -10.66 0.02
N ARG A 318 -13.65 -9.70 -0.79
CA ARG A 318 -12.71 -9.92 -1.89
C ARG A 318 -11.28 -9.89 -1.36
N ALA A 319 -10.78 -11.04 -0.91
CA ALA A 319 -9.43 -11.15 -0.40
C ALA A 319 -8.37 -10.79 -1.46
N CYS A 320 -7.31 -10.11 -1.05
CA CYS A 320 -6.18 -9.85 -1.92
C CYS A 320 -5.41 -11.15 -2.19
N VAL A 321 -5.24 -11.50 -3.46
CA VAL A 321 -4.51 -12.71 -3.91
C VAL A 321 -2.99 -12.47 -4.07
N ALA A 322 -2.47 -11.36 -3.59
CA ALA A 322 -1.04 -11.00 -3.60
C ALA A 322 -0.32 -11.18 -4.96
N CYS A 323 -1.02 -10.95 -6.06
CA CYS A 323 -0.48 -11.05 -7.42
C CYS A 323 0.52 -9.95 -7.78
N ASN A 324 0.53 -8.83 -7.07
CA ASN A 324 1.41 -7.67 -7.26
C ASN A 324 1.36 -6.98 -8.65
N GLN A 325 0.39 -7.32 -9.53
CA GLN A 325 0.35 -6.86 -10.92
C GLN A 325 -0.02 -5.37 -11.04
N ALA A 326 -1.24 -5.00 -10.63
CA ALA A 326 -1.77 -3.65 -10.86
C ALA A 326 -1.66 -2.69 -9.65
N CYS A 327 -1.11 -3.15 -8.54
CA CYS A 327 -0.76 -2.30 -7.39
C CYS A 327 0.73 -1.92 -7.43
N ILE A 328 1.63 -2.80 -6.95
CA ILE A 328 3.07 -2.50 -6.93
C ILE A 328 3.66 -2.45 -8.35
N GLY A 329 3.20 -3.30 -9.27
CA GLY A 329 3.67 -3.30 -10.66
C GLY A 329 3.37 -1.97 -11.37
N HIS A 330 2.17 -1.40 -11.18
CA HIS A 330 1.85 -0.07 -11.69
C HIS A 330 2.73 1.02 -11.06
N MET A 331 2.94 0.98 -9.73
CA MET A 331 3.79 1.94 -9.04
C MET A 331 5.23 1.90 -9.57
N LEU A 332 5.78 0.71 -9.84
CA LEU A 332 7.12 0.56 -10.41
C LEU A 332 7.25 1.19 -11.80
N ASN A 333 6.16 1.24 -12.56
CA ASN A 333 6.07 1.87 -13.88
C ASN A 333 5.51 3.32 -13.84
N ALA A 334 5.49 3.96 -12.66
CA ALA A 334 4.93 5.29 -12.44
C ALA A 334 3.46 5.46 -12.90
N CYS A 335 2.72 4.35 -12.99
CA CYS A 335 1.30 4.35 -13.32
C CYS A 335 0.45 4.45 -12.05
N SER A 336 -0.75 5.04 -12.18
CA SER A 336 -1.72 5.08 -11.08
C SER A 336 -2.10 3.67 -10.65
N ILE A 337 -2.32 3.51 -9.34
CA ILE A 337 -2.72 2.23 -8.73
C ILE A 337 -4.00 1.69 -9.35
N SER A 338 -4.09 0.37 -9.49
CA SER A 338 -5.28 -0.38 -9.84
C SER A 338 -5.29 -1.74 -9.14
N CYS A 339 -6.30 -2.56 -9.36
CA CYS A 339 -6.38 -3.93 -8.89
C CYS A 339 -6.99 -4.82 -9.98
N ILE A 340 -6.41 -6.02 -10.19
CA ILE A 340 -6.92 -6.96 -11.20
C ILE A 340 -8.31 -7.50 -10.84
N GLN A 341 -8.69 -7.45 -9.56
CA GLN A 341 -9.99 -7.93 -9.09
C GLN A 341 -11.04 -6.79 -8.97
N ARG A 342 -10.58 -5.53 -8.82
CA ARG A 342 -11.45 -4.38 -8.59
C ARG A 342 -11.12 -3.25 -9.57
N PRO A 343 -11.87 -3.14 -10.68
CA PRO A 343 -11.64 -2.13 -11.73
C PRO A 343 -11.77 -0.67 -11.23
N GLU A 344 -12.53 -0.45 -10.15
CA GLU A 344 -12.78 0.86 -9.55
C GLU A 344 -11.55 1.41 -8.79
N THR A 345 -10.61 0.54 -8.39
CA THR A 345 -9.40 0.96 -7.67
C THR A 345 -8.62 2.02 -8.44
N GLY A 346 -8.38 3.15 -7.81
CA GLY A 346 -7.72 4.33 -8.41
C GLY A 346 -8.63 5.16 -9.31
N ARG A 347 -9.91 4.78 -9.45
CA ARG A 347 -10.94 5.45 -10.25
C ARG A 347 -12.20 5.75 -9.43
N GLU A 348 -12.06 5.86 -8.11
CA GLU A 348 -13.17 6.04 -7.19
C GLU A 348 -14.02 7.28 -7.51
N LEU A 349 -13.41 8.37 -7.98
CA LEU A 349 -14.15 9.56 -8.43
C LEU A 349 -15.13 9.27 -9.57
N GLN A 350 -14.82 8.33 -10.45
CA GLN A 350 -15.62 8.03 -11.64
C GLN A 350 -16.64 6.91 -11.38
N TYR A 351 -16.26 5.92 -10.57
CA TYR A 351 -16.97 4.66 -10.47
C TYR A 351 -17.46 4.31 -9.07
N ALA A 352 -17.28 5.20 -8.06
CA ALA A 352 -17.82 4.98 -6.71
C ALA A 352 -19.35 4.80 -6.68
N ASN A 353 -20.03 5.47 -7.59
CA ASN A 353 -21.48 5.40 -7.71
C ASN A 353 -21.87 4.95 -9.13
N ILE A 354 -22.19 3.69 -9.28
CA ILE A 354 -22.74 3.14 -10.52
C ILE A 354 -24.21 3.52 -10.60
N SER A 355 -24.54 4.53 -11.43
CA SER A 355 -25.92 4.95 -11.63
C SER A 355 -26.70 3.95 -12.51
N LYS A 356 -27.95 3.70 -12.17
CA LYS A 356 -28.86 2.93 -13.01
C LYS A 356 -29.17 3.69 -14.30
N THR A 357 -29.23 2.97 -15.42
CA THR A 357 -29.59 3.56 -16.72
C THR A 357 -31.09 3.85 -16.82
N LYS A 358 -31.42 4.91 -17.53
CA LYS A 358 -32.83 5.19 -17.90
C LYS A 358 -33.29 4.32 -19.08
N LEU A 359 -32.36 3.95 -19.97
CA LEU A 359 -32.60 3.11 -21.16
C LEU A 359 -32.06 1.71 -20.93
N LYS A 360 -32.94 0.77 -20.61
CA LYS A 360 -32.59 -0.65 -20.44
C LYS A 360 -32.29 -1.28 -21.80
N LYS A 361 -31.21 -2.04 -21.85
CA LYS A 361 -30.79 -2.81 -23.03
C LYS A 361 -30.71 -4.29 -22.71
N SER A 362 -30.85 -5.13 -23.73
CA SER A 362 -30.50 -6.54 -23.71
C SER A 362 -29.01 -6.67 -24.03
N ILE A 363 -28.24 -7.24 -23.12
CA ILE A 363 -26.77 -7.37 -23.26
C ILE A 363 -26.40 -8.86 -23.26
N LEU A 364 -25.69 -9.29 -24.30
CA LEU A 364 -25.04 -10.59 -24.36
C LEU A 364 -23.56 -10.44 -23.99
N VAL A 365 -23.10 -11.19 -23.00
CA VAL A 365 -21.67 -11.27 -22.66
C VAL A 365 -21.15 -12.63 -23.11
N ALA A 366 -20.18 -12.64 -24.00
CA ALA A 366 -19.55 -13.83 -24.54
C ALA A 366 -18.25 -14.16 -23.79
N GLY A 367 -18.30 -15.18 -22.93
CA GLY A 367 -17.20 -15.67 -22.12
C GLY A 367 -17.37 -15.42 -20.62
N GLY A 368 -17.27 -16.49 -19.82
CA GLY A 368 -17.43 -16.51 -18.36
C GLY A 368 -16.12 -16.42 -17.60
N GLY A 369 -15.07 -15.86 -18.20
CA GLY A 369 -13.84 -15.50 -17.48
C GLY A 369 -14.03 -14.28 -16.57
N PRO A 370 -13.00 -13.86 -15.79
CA PRO A 370 -13.12 -12.76 -14.83
C PRO A 370 -13.66 -11.46 -15.44
N ALA A 371 -13.21 -11.10 -16.63
CA ALA A 371 -13.66 -9.89 -17.33
C ALA A 371 -15.14 -9.94 -17.68
N GLY A 372 -15.61 -11.08 -18.24
CA GLY A 372 -17.01 -11.27 -18.64
C GLY A 372 -17.95 -11.31 -17.45
N VAL A 373 -17.61 -12.07 -16.42
CA VAL A 373 -18.44 -12.12 -15.19
C VAL A 373 -18.56 -10.74 -14.56
N LYS A 374 -17.44 -10.00 -14.43
CA LYS A 374 -17.46 -8.65 -13.87
C LYS A 374 -18.26 -7.68 -14.73
N ALA A 375 -18.12 -7.73 -16.06
CA ALA A 375 -18.91 -6.92 -16.98
C ALA A 375 -20.41 -7.22 -16.88
N ALA A 376 -20.77 -8.51 -16.76
CA ALA A 376 -22.16 -8.94 -16.59
C ALA A 376 -22.78 -8.39 -15.29
N CYS A 377 -22.05 -8.52 -14.17
CA CYS A 377 -22.49 -8.00 -12.87
C CYS A 377 -22.74 -6.47 -12.94
N ILE A 378 -21.77 -5.72 -13.45
CA ILE A 378 -21.87 -4.26 -13.56
C ILE A 378 -23.00 -3.84 -14.49
N ALA A 379 -23.18 -4.51 -15.61
CA ALA A 379 -24.27 -4.24 -16.53
C ALA A 379 -25.66 -4.50 -15.88
N ALA A 380 -25.79 -5.59 -15.13
CA ALA A 380 -27.00 -5.90 -14.37
C ALA A 380 -27.27 -4.87 -13.25
N ASP A 381 -26.25 -4.46 -12.51
CA ASP A 381 -26.34 -3.42 -11.48
C ASP A 381 -26.77 -2.08 -12.06
N ARG A 382 -26.39 -1.79 -13.31
CA ARG A 382 -26.88 -0.63 -14.05
C ARG A 382 -28.32 -0.75 -14.53
N GLY A 383 -28.94 -1.93 -14.38
CA GLY A 383 -30.36 -2.19 -14.69
C GLY A 383 -30.60 -2.74 -16.10
N HIS A 384 -29.57 -3.20 -16.81
CA HIS A 384 -29.71 -3.89 -18.08
C HIS A 384 -30.18 -5.34 -17.88
N ARG A 385 -30.80 -5.94 -18.91
CA ARG A 385 -31.07 -7.38 -18.98
C ARG A 385 -29.84 -8.07 -19.56
N VAL A 386 -29.20 -8.95 -18.79
CA VAL A 386 -27.90 -9.53 -19.16
C VAL A 386 -28.00 -11.04 -19.25
N THR A 387 -27.49 -11.58 -20.38
CA THR A 387 -27.22 -13.00 -20.58
C THR A 387 -25.71 -13.20 -20.71
N LEU A 388 -25.14 -14.03 -19.84
CA LEU A 388 -23.73 -14.43 -19.87
C LEU A 388 -23.66 -15.85 -20.45
N CYS A 389 -22.96 -16.01 -21.58
CA CYS A 389 -22.73 -17.32 -22.20
C CYS A 389 -21.27 -17.76 -21.99
N GLU A 390 -21.10 -18.99 -21.50
CA GLU A 390 -19.79 -19.63 -21.33
C GLU A 390 -19.77 -20.96 -22.08
N LYS A 391 -18.69 -21.19 -22.86
CA LYS A 391 -18.55 -22.40 -23.68
C LYS A 391 -18.31 -23.67 -22.86
N SER A 392 -17.74 -23.52 -21.67
CA SER A 392 -17.49 -24.63 -20.75
C SER A 392 -18.66 -24.81 -19.75
N ASN A 393 -18.55 -25.81 -18.89
CA ASN A 393 -19.52 -26.10 -17.84
C ASN A 393 -19.26 -25.32 -16.53
N SER A 394 -18.27 -24.40 -16.52
CA SER A 394 -17.91 -23.63 -15.33
C SER A 394 -17.37 -22.26 -15.69
N LEU A 395 -17.57 -21.29 -14.78
CA LEU A 395 -16.98 -19.95 -14.88
C LEU A 395 -15.52 -19.97 -14.47
N GLY A 396 -14.77 -18.91 -14.85
CA GLY A 396 -13.40 -18.69 -14.40
C GLY A 396 -12.37 -18.60 -15.53
N GLY A 397 -12.64 -19.24 -16.68
CA GLY A 397 -11.72 -19.18 -17.83
C GLY A 397 -10.28 -19.56 -17.45
N GLN A 398 -9.29 -18.75 -17.87
CA GLN A 398 -7.87 -19.04 -17.62
C GLN A 398 -7.46 -19.00 -16.14
N ILE A 399 -8.22 -18.39 -15.23
CA ILE A 399 -7.93 -18.40 -13.80
C ILE A 399 -8.00 -19.84 -13.26
N ASN A 400 -8.89 -20.67 -13.78
CA ASN A 400 -8.97 -22.09 -13.39
C ASN A 400 -7.66 -22.85 -13.69
N LEU A 401 -6.93 -22.46 -14.73
CA LEU A 401 -5.61 -23.02 -15.02
C LEU A 401 -4.53 -22.39 -14.13
N ALA A 402 -4.58 -21.08 -13.95
CA ALA A 402 -3.59 -20.34 -13.15
C ALA A 402 -3.55 -20.83 -11.70
N GLN A 403 -4.70 -21.07 -11.06
CA GLN A 403 -4.76 -21.57 -9.69
C GLN A 403 -4.18 -22.98 -9.50
N SER A 404 -4.09 -23.76 -10.58
CA SER A 404 -3.54 -25.14 -10.54
C SER A 404 -2.02 -25.16 -10.52
N LEU A 405 -1.36 -24.04 -10.75
CA LEU A 405 0.10 -23.95 -10.71
C LEU A 405 0.59 -23.94 -9.25
N PRO A 406 1.75 -24.55 -8.96
CA PRO A 406 2.35 -24.50 -7.63
C PRO A 406 2.49 -23.06 -7.09
N GLY A 407 2.09 -22.81 -5.84
CA GLY A 407 2.14 -21.50 -5.20
C GLY A 407 1.16 -20.46 -5.76
N ARG A 408 0.16 -20.88 -6.60
CA ARG A 408 -0.80 -19.97 -7.24
C ARG A 408 -2.26 -20.20 -6.86
N ALA A 409 -2.53 -21.05 -5.89
CA ALA A 409 -3.89 -21.45 -5.50
C ALA A 409 -4.79 -20.26 -5.11
N GLU A 410 -4.24 -19.17 -4.58
CA GLU A 410 -5.01 -17.97 -4.22
C GLU A 410 -5.75 -17.32 -5.39
N PHE A 411 -5.32 -17.54 -6.63
CA PHE A 411 -6.07 -17.07 -7.81
C PHE A 411 -7.51 -17.63 -7.84
N GLY A 412 -7.76 -18.81 -7.27
CA GLY A 412 -9.11 -19.35 -7.14
C GLY A 412 -10.06 -18.46 -6.38
N GLY A 413 -9.58 -17.66 -5.44
CA GLY A 413 -10.35 -16.67 -4.69
C GLY A 413 -11.02 -15.62 -5.60
N ILE A 414 -10.45 -15.32 -6.77
CA ILE A 414 -11.05 -14.41 -7.75
C ILE A 414 -12.39 -14.99 -8.25
N ILE A 415 -12.39 -16.28 -8.60
CA ILE A 415 -13.60 -16.95 -9.14
C ILE A 415 -14.65 -17.11 -8.05
N THR A 416 -14.23 -17.52 -6.85
CA THR A 416 -15.13 -17.64 -5.69
C THR A 416 -15.86 -16.32 -5.43
N ASN A 417 -15.13 -15.20 -5.39
CA ASN A 417 -15.72 -13.89 -5.16
C ASN A 417 -16.65 -13.45 -6.31
N LEU A 418 -16.23 -13.63 -7.59
CA LEU A 418 -17.04 -13.27 -8.74
C LEU A 418 -18.33 -14.11 -8.83
N ASN A 419 -18.28 -15.39 -8.52
CA ASN A 419 -19.47 -16.23 -8.43
C ASN A 419 -20.42 -15.71 -7.34
N LYS A 420 -19.90 -15.33 -6.19
CA LYS A 420 -20.71 -14.73 -5.12
C LYS A 420 -21.33 -13.38 -5.54
N GLU A 421 -20.58 -12.51 -6.23
CA GLU A 421 -21.13 -11.28 -6.80
C GLU A 421 -22.26 -11.60 -7.79
N LEU A 422 -22.05 -12.56 -8.68
CA LEU A 422 -23.01 -12.94 -9.71
C LEU A 422 -24.36 -13.42 -9.11
N THR A 423 -24.31 -14.20 -8.02
CA THR A 423 -25.55 -14.67 -7.34
C THR A 423 -26.41 -13.55 -6.77
N LYS A 424 -25.86 -12.34 -6.59
CA LYS A 424 -26.59 -11.15 -6.12
C LYS A 424 -27.23 -10.35 -7.25
N THR A 425 -27.04 -10.77 -8.50
CA THR A 425 -27.52 -10.08 -9.70
C THR A 425 -28.61 -10.88 -10.40
N ALA A 426 -29.33 -10.22 -11.31
CA ALA A 426 -30.32 -10.86 -12.18
C ALA A 426 -29.72 -11.32 -13.52
N VAL A 427 -28.43 -11.68 -13.57
CA VAL A 427 -27.76 -12.18 -14.77
C VAL A 427 -28.23 -13.61 -15.06
N SER A 428 -28.67 -13.86 -16.31
CA SER A 428 -28.94 -15.21 -16.79
C SER A 428 -27.64 -15.84 -17.30
N VAL A 429 -27.22 -16.96 -16.72
CA VAL A 429 -26.00 -17.67 -17.14
C VAL A 429 -26.35 -18.90 -17.98
N ARG A 430 -25.75 -19.02 -19.17
CA ARG A 430 -25.85 -20.19 -20.04
C ARG A 430 -24.48 -20.86 -20.15
N PHE A 431 -24.35 -22.06 -19.59
CA PHE A 431 -23.16 -22.93 -19.75
C PHE A 431 -23.25 -23.74 -21.02
N ASN A 432 -22.13 -24.33 -21.46
CA ASN A 432 -21.99 -25.12 -22.68
C ASN A 432 -22.54 -24.36 -23.92
N SER A 433 -22.40 -23.04 -23.94
CA SER A 433 -22.98 -22.13 -24.91
C SER A 433 -21.89 -21.33 -25.60
N PHE A 434 -21.45 -21.82 -26.75
CA PHE A 434 -20.49 -21.09 -27.59
C PHE A 434 -21.24 -19.98 -28.36
N VAL A 435 -20.78 -18.74 -28.20
CA VAL A 435 -21.40 -17.59 -28.88
C VAL A 435 -20.90 -17.54 -30.32
N ASN A 436 -21.81 -17.79 -31.29
CA ASN A 436 -21.65 -17.65 -32.71
C ASN A 436 -22.73 -16.70 -33.26
N LEU A 437 -22.78 -16.52 -34.57
CA LEU A 437 -23.74 -15.64 -35.22
C LEU A 437 -25.19 -16.13 -35.02
N ASP A 438 -25.43 -17.44 -35.14
CA ASP A 438 -26.77 -18.03 -34.97
C ASP A 438 -27.33 -17.72 -33.59
N LEU A 439 -26.51 -17.86 -32.50
CA LEU A 439 -26.91 -17.55 -31.14
C LEU A 439 -27.15 -16.04 -30.95
N ILE A 440 -26.37 -15.19 -31.60
CA ILE A 440 -26.60 -13.74 -31.56
C ILE A 440 -27.92 -13.37 -32.23
N GLU A 441 -28.23 -13.98 -33.38
CA GLU A 441 -29.50 -13.79 -34.07
C GLU A 441 -30.69 -14.30 -33.23
N GLU A 442 -30.57 -15.50 -32.59
CA GLU A 442 -31.58 -16.07 -31.71
C GLU A 442 -31.88 -15.14 -30.54
N LEU A 443 -30.84 -14.63 -29.86
CA LEU A 443 -31.00 -13.81 -28.67
C LEU A 443 -31.32 -12.34 -28.96
N ALA A 444 -31.03 -11.88 -30.16
CA ALA A 444 -31.23 -10.51 -30.66
C ALA A 444 -30.85 -9.44 -29.63
N PRO A 445 -29.61 -9.42 -29.09
CA PRO A 445 -29.20 -8.47 -28.08
C PRO A 445 -28.98 -7.07 -28.68
N ASP A 446 -29.26 -6.01 -27.91
CA ASP A 446 -28.90 -4.64 -28.29
C ASP A 446 -27.39 -4.40 -28.29
N VAL A 447 -26.66 -5.16 -27.48
CA VAL A 447 -25.19 -5.04 -27.32
C VAL A 447 -24.57 -6.41 -27.06
N VAL A 448 -23.45 -6.68 -27.70
CA VAL A 448 -22.59 -7.84 -27.40
C VAL A 448 -21.28 -7.35 -26.77
N ILE A 449 -20.92 -7.93 -25.62
CA ILE A 449 -19.62 -7.73 -24.96
C ILE A 449 -18.78 -8.98 -25.22
N ALA A 450 -17.74 -8.85 -26.04
CA ALA A 450 -16.78 -9.92 -26.29
C ALA A 450 -15.76 -9.99 -25.14
N ALA A 451 -15.81 -11.09 -24.36
CA ALA A 451 -14.92 -11.37 -23.24
C ALA A 451 -14.33 -12.79 -23.33
N THR A 452 -14.02 -13.22 -24.54
CA THR A 452 -13.64 -14.60 -24.90
C THR A 452 -12.24 -15.00 -24.45
N GLY A 453 -11.46 -14.05 -23.95
CA GLY A 453 -10.08 -14.25 -23.51
C GLY A 453 -9.05 -14.12 -24.62
N ALA A 454 -7.77 -14.37 -24.28
CA ALA A 454 -6.63 -14.35 -25.20
C ALA A 454 -6.13 -15.77 -25.44
#